data_f11337f2f86d45d7142de05db336ead5
#
_entry.id   f11337f2f86d45d7142de05db336ead5
#
_cell.length_a   1.000
_cell.length_b   1.000
_cell.length_c   1.000
_cell.angle_alpha   90.00
_cell.angle_beta   90.00
_cell.angle_gamma   90.00
#
_symmetry.space_group_name_H-M   'P 1'
#
loop_
_entity.id
_entity.type
_entity.pdbx_description
1 polymer ?
#
loop_
_entity_poly.entity_id
_entity_poly.type
_entity_poly.pdbx_seq_one_letter_code
_entity_poly.pdbx_strand_id
1 'polypeptide(L)'
;YMLGLAKAILKQNKIYNYTTVTDVEKEGENYKVYTDKGNIKAKYVVLATHFPIINMPGFYFFKMYQATSYLIAIETKSRLPQEMYINVKEPVYSFRTANYNGKEIFLIGGIGHKTGEPIPEESYYEKLEQKAKEMYPDCKVLFKWNTRDCISLDKIPYIGEFSNLMKNMYVGTGFKK
;
A
#
# COMPACT_ATOMS: atom_id res chain seq x y z
N TYR A 1 -14.16 -5.20 5.54
CA TYR A 1 -13.37 -4.86 6.71
C TYR A 1 -13.18 -3.35 6.84
N MET A 2 -12.55 -2.66 5.87
CA MET A 2 -12.24 -1.22 5.92
C MET A 2 -13.47 -0.33 6.16
N LEU A 3 -14.58 -0.60 5.47
CA LEU A 3 -15.85 0.12 5.69
C LEU A 3 -16.40 -0.07 7.11
N GLY A 4 -16.23 -1.25 7.70
CA GLY A 4 -16.61 -1.50 9.08
C GLY A 4 -15.80 -0.69 10.08
N LEU A 5 -14.46 -0.60 9.87
CA LEU A 5 -13.59 0.27 10.65
C LEU A 5 -13.95 1.74 10.52
N ALA A 6 -14.17 2.22 9.30
CA ALA A 6 -14.57 3.61 9.07
C ALA A 6 -15.89 3.95 9.79
N LYS A 7 -16.88 3.07 9.74
CA LYS A 7 -18.14 3.24 10.48
C LYS A 7 -17.94 3.29 12.01
N ALA A 8 -17.03 2.47 12.53
CA ALA A 8 -16.70 2.47 13.96
C ALA A 8 -15.99 3.77 14.38
N ILE A 9 -15.04 4.24 13.58
CA ILE A 9 -14.32 5.51 13.81
C ILE A 9 -15.28 6.69 13.80
N LEU A 10 -16.19 6.75 12.83
CA LEU A 10 -17.16 7.85 12.67
C LEU A 10 -18.14 8.02 13.84
N LYS A 11 -18.26 7.03 14.74
CA LYS A 11 -19.11 7.18 15.94
C LYS A 11 -18.60 8.26 16.91
N GLN A 12 -17.29 8.48 16.96
CA GLN A 12 -16.67 9.40 17.93
C GLN A 12 -15.66 10.36 17.28
N ASN A 13 -15.34 10.16 16.01
CA ASN A 13 -14.32 10.93 15.29
C ASN A 13 -14.86 11.39 13.94
N LYS A 14 -14.07 12.17 13.23
CA LYS A 14 -14.38 12.67 11.88
C LYS A 14 -13.42 12.07 10.87
N ILE A 15 -13.93 11.74 9.70
CA ILE A 15 -13.15 11.35 8.53
C ILE A 15 -13.44 12.34 7.41
N TYR A 16 -12.43 12.94 6.87
CA TYR A 16 -12.52 13.89 5.76
C TYR A 16 -12.02 13.23 4.48
N ASN A 17 -12.96 12.87 3.61
CA ASN A 17 -12.66 12.36 2.28
C ASN A 17 -12.37 13.51 1.31
N TYR A 18 -11.65 13.23 0.24
CA TYR A 18 -11.30 14.21 -0.80
C TYR A 18 -10.65 15.47 -0.22
N THR A 19 -9.84 15.27 0.82
CA THR A 19 -9.12 16.34 1.50
C THR A 19 -7.65 15.94 1.55
N THR A 20 -6.81 16.71 0.84
CA THR A 20 -5.38 16.43 0.72
C THR A 20 -4.62 17.27 1.71
N VAL A 21 -3.85 16.64 2.59
CA VAL A 21 -2.89 17.34 3.44
C VAL A 21 -1.68 17.72 2.59
N THR A 22 -1.34 19.00 2.58
CA THR A 22 -0.25 19.55 1.78
C THR A 22 0.99 19.85 2.61
N ASP A 23 0.81 20.21 3.90
CA ASP A 23 1.93 20.49 4.80
C ASP A 23 1.50 20.38 6.26
N VAL A 24 2.49 20.30 7.16
CA VAL A 24 2.30 20.35 8.62
C VAL A 24 3.40 21.20 9.25
N GLU A 25 3.03 22.29 9.88
CA GLU A 25 3.94 23.19 10.56
C GLU A 25 3.74 23.15 12.08
N LYS A 26 4.82 23.30 12.82
CA LYS A 26 4.76 23.40 14.28
C LYS A 26 4.47 24.84 14.70
N GLU A 27 3.40 25.03 15.48
CA GLU A 27 3.02 26.32 16.09
C GLU A 27 3.04 26.21 17.62
N GLY A 28 4.17 26.54 18.24
CA GLY A 28 4.36 26.38 19.69
C GLY A 28 4.26 24.92 20.12
N GLU A 29 3.28 24.58 20.96
CA GLU A 29 3.02 23.21 21.40
C GLU A 29 2.05 22.44 20.49
N ASN A 30 1.48 23.10 19.49
CA ASN A 30 0.52 22.51 18.55
C ASN A 30 1.11 22.43 17.15
N TYR A 31 0.34 21.81 16.26
CA TYR A 31 0.60 21.74 14.84
C TYR A 31 -0.53 22.39 14.06
N LYS A 32 -0.17 23.05 12.97
CA LYS A 32 -1.07 23.51 11.94
C LYS A 32 -0.93 22.59 10.73
N VAL A 33 -2.00 21.86 10.43
CA VAL A 33 -2.09 20.95 9.30
C VAL A 33 -2.78 21.70 8.18
N TYR A 34 -2.08 21.88 7.05
CA TYR A 34 -2.58 22.53 5.87
C TYR A 34 -3.25 21.50 4.96
N THR A 35 -4.41 21.84 4.45
CA THR A 35 -5.12 21.03 3.46
C THR A 35 -5.63 21.88 2.31
N ASP A 36 -5.97 21.24 1.21
CA ASP A 36 -6.60 21.87 0.05
C ASP A 36 -7.99 22.48 0.35
N LYS A 37 -8.54 22.22 1.54
CA LYS A 37 -9.87 22.70 1.95
C LYS A 37 -9.89 23.53 3.23
N GLY A 38 -8.73 23.83 3.79
CA GLY A 38 -8.58 24.64 4.99
C GLY A 38 -7.55 24.05 5.95
N ASN A 39 -7.37 24.70 7.08
CA ASN A 39 -6.33 24.36 8.05
C ASN A 39 -6.94 23.75 9.30
N ILE A 40 -6.22 22.82 9.91
CA ILE A 40 -6.63 22.14 11.15
C ILE A 40 -5.54 22.40 12.20
N LYS A 41 -5.92 22.83 13.39
CA LYS A 41 -5.03 22.90 14.55
C LYS A 41 -5.11 21.59 15.34
N ALA A 42 -3.96 20.96 15.58
CA ALA A 42 -3.88 19.68 16.28
C ALA A 42 -2.78 19.70 17.34
N LYS A 43 -3.02 19.06 18.48
CA LYS A 43 -1.99 18.86 19.52
C LYS A 43 -1.08 17.68 19.16
N TYR A 44 -1.63 16.67 18.55
CA TYR A 44 -0.93 15.47 18.11
C TYR A 44 -1.17 15.26 16.62
N VAL A 45 -0.13 14.83 15.89
CA VAL A 45 -0.21 14.45 14.47
C VAL A 45 0.34 13.05 14.30
N VAL A 46 -0.35 12.21 13.53
CA VAL A 46 0.14 10.89 13.16
C VAL A 46 0.24 10.81 11.64
N LEU A 47 1.44 10.64 11.13
CA LEU A 47 1.70 10.38 9.71
C LEU A 47 1.55 8.88 9.43
N ALA A 48 0.41 8.49 8.88
CA ALA A 48 0.10 7.12 8.46
C ALA A 48 -0.16 7.05 6.95
N THR A 49 0.60 7.81 6.18
CA THR A 49 0.42 8.08 4.75
C THR A 49 1.19 7.12 3.85
N HIS A 50 1.52 5.93 4.36
CA HIS A 50 2.34 4.92 3.69
C HIS A 50 3.80 5.38 3.51
N PHE A 51 4.08 6.34 2.61
CA PHE A 51 5.32 7.11 2.61
C PHE A 51 5.04 8.46 3.29
N PRO A 52 5.89 8.91 4.25
CA PRO A 52 5.68 10.18 4.94
C PRO A 52 5.69 11.36 3.95
N ILE A 53 4.62 12.15 3.97
CA ILE A 53 4.49 13.35 3.12
C ILE A 53 5.45 14.46 3.54
N ILE A 54 5.88 14.45 4.80
CA ILE A 54 6.86 15.38 5.35
C ILE A 54 8.18 14.63 5.50
N ASN A 55 9.24 15.14 4.88
CA ASN A 55 10.53 14.50 4.89
C ASN A 55 11.48 15.06 5.96
N MET A 56 11.37 16.34 6.25
CA MET A 56 12.25 17.02 7.23
C MET A 56 11.52 17.21 8.56
N PRO A 57 12.17 17.02 9.70
CA PRO A 57 13.55 16.58 9.91
C PRO A 57 13.71 15.05 10.06
N GLY A 58 12.72 14.24 9.68
CA GLY A 58 12.75 12.77 9.83
C GLY A 58 13.67 12.04 8.85
N PHE A 59 13.94 12.63 7.67
CA PHE A 59 14.80 12.10 6.61
C PHE A 59 14.43 10.69 6.15
N TYR A 60 13.13 10.38 6.08
CA TYR A 60 12.65 9.03 5.75
C TYR A 60 13.04 8.56 4.35
N PHE A 61 13.22 9.50 3.40
CA PHE A 61 13.68 9.18 2.05
C PHE A 61 15.10 8.57 1.99
N PHE A 62 15.92 8.74 3.03
CA PHE A 62 17.21 8.04 3.15
C PHE A 62 17.09 6.69 3.85
N LYS A 63 15.98 6.41 4.53
CA LYS A 63 15.79 5.21 5.35
C LYS A 63 14.90 4.17 4.70
N MET A 64 14.25 4.52 3.60
CA MET A 64 13.26 3.67 2.93
C MET A 64 13.35 3.81 1.42
N TYR A 65 12.85 2.82 0.73
CA TYR A 65 12.60 2.85 -0.71
C TYR A 65 11.23 2.30 -1.02
N GLN A 66 10.72 2.59 -2.20
CA GLN A 66 9.49 2.00 -2.70
C GLN A 66 9.80 0.86 -3.66
N ALA A 67 9.03 -0.22 -3.55
CA ALA A 67 9.01 -1.33 -4.49
C ALA A 67 7.62 -1.45 -5.11
N THR A 68 7.57 -1.62 -6.42
CA THR A 68 6.33 -1.85 -7.16
C THR A 68 6.12 -3.33 -7.35
N SER A 69 4.96 -3.85 -6.96
CA SER A 69 4.52 -5.24 -7.18
C SER A 69 3.31 -5.25 -8.10
N TYR A 70 3.19 -6.30 -8.91
CA TYR A 70 2.14 -6.42 -9.92
C TYR A 70 1.17 -7.54 -9.57
N LEU A 71 -0.09 -7.35 -9.94
CA LEU A 71 -1.17 -8.31 -9.73
C LEU A 71 -2.05 -8.39 -10.98
N ILE A 72 -2.56 -9.59 -11.21
CA ILE A 72 -3.64 -9.83 -12.17
C ILE A 72 -4.79 -10.58 -11.52
N ALA A 73 -5.99 -10.37 -12.03
CA ALA A 73 -7.14 -11.17 -11.69
C ALA A 73 -7.58 -11.93 -12.94
N ILE A 74 -7.81 -13.23 -12.80
CA ILE A 74 -8.25 -14.09 -13.90
C ILE A 74 -9.56 -14.80 -13.56
N GLU A 75 -10.35 -15.10 -14.58
CA GLU A 75 -11.44 -16.09 -14.53
C GLU A 75 -11.00 -17.36 -15.24
N THR A 76 -11.48 -18.50 -14.79
CA THR A 76 -11.28 -19.82 -15.40
C THR A 76 -12.49 -20.71 -15.09
N LYS A 77 -12.70 -21.77 -15.89
CA LYS A 77 -13.70 -22.81 -15.63
C LYS A 77 -13.18 -23.88 -14.68
N SER A 78 -11.88 -23.91 -14.43
CA SER A 78 -11.24 -24.85 -13.54
C SER A 78 -11.58 -24.53 -12.08
N ARG A 79 -11.59 -25.55 -11.22
CA ARG A 79 -11.79 -25.37 -9.77
C ARG A 79 -10.63 -24.57 -9.18
N LEU A 80 -10.95 -23.50 -8.46
CA LEU A 80 -9.99 -22.65 -7.76
C LEU A 80 -9.72 -23.15 -6.33
N PRO A 81 -8.49 -23.00 -5.83
CA PRO A 81 -8.18 -23.28 -4.44
C PRO A 81 -8.87 -22.27 -3.52
N GLN A 82 -9.27 -22.72 -2.33
CA GLN A 82 -9.96 -21.84 -1.37
C GLN A 82 -8.99 -21.13 -0.41
N GLU A 83 -7.76 -21.60 -0.33
CA GLU A 83 -6.73 -21.06 0.55
C GLU A 83 -5.86 -20.02 -0.16
N MET A 84 -5.06 -19.32 0.63
CA MET A 84 -4.03 -18.42 0.11
C MET A 84 -2.68 -19.12 0.10
N TYR A 85 -1.93 -18.93 -0.98
CA TYR A 85 -0.63 -19.55 -1.19
C TYR A 85 0.42 -18.49 -1.52
N ILE A 86 1.64 -18.75 -1.09
CA ILE A 86 2.83 -18.03 -1.52
C ILE A 86 3.93 -19.05 -1.78
N ASN A 87 4.62 -18.97 -2.92
CA ASN A 87 5.75 -19.84 -3.17
C ASN A 87 7.02 -19.32 -2.46
N VAL A 88 7.95 -20.22 -2.19
CA VAL A 88 9.22 -19.90 -1.46
C VAL A 88 10.37 -19.62 -2.41
N LYS A 89 10.30 -20.11 -3.66
CA LYS A 89 11.37 -19.93 -4.66
C LYS A 89 11.14 -18.68 -5.48
N GLU A 90 12.21 -17.99 -5.80
CA GLU A 90 12.17 -16.85 -6.74
C GLU A 90 11.83 -17.32 -8.17
N PRO A 91 11.04 -16.57 -8.91
CA PRO A 91 10.32 -15.37 -8.47
C PRO A 91 9.16 -15.70 -7.53
N VAL A 92 8.97 -14.87 -6.51
CA VAL A 92 7.92 -15.07 -5.51
C VAL A 92 6.56 -14.65 -6.09
N TYR A 93 5.60 -15.58 -6.03
CA TYR A 93 4.21 -15.34 -6.39
C TYR A 93 3.31 -15.56 -5.18
N SER A 94 2.23 -14.81 -5.12
CA SER A 94 1.11 -15.02 -4.20
C SER A 94 -0.16 -15.34 -4.97
N PHE A 95 -0.96 -16.24 -4.44
CA PHE A 95 -2.15 -16.77 -5.07
C PHE A 95 -3.32 -16.77 -4.09
N ARG A 96 -4.49 -16.32 -4.51
CA ARG A 96 -5.70 -16.44 -3.72
C ARG A 96 -6.95 -16.36 -4.58
N THR A 97 -7.99 -17.04 -4.16
CA THR A 97 -9.34 -16.89 -4.70
C THR A 97 -10.05 -15.71 -4.04
N ALA A 98 -10.84 -14.99 -4.81
CA ALA A 98 -11.69 -13.91 -4.36
C ALA A 98 -13.05 -13.99 -5.05
N ASN A 99 -14.07 -13.34 -4.47
CA ASN A 99 -15.37 -13.23 -5.11
C ASN A 99 -15.52 -11.85 -5.75
N TYR A 100 -15.91 -11.82 -7.00
CA TYR A 100 -16.21 -10.60 -7.73
C TYR A 100 -17.55 -10.76 -8.47
N ASN A 101 -18.54 -9.94 -8.12
CA ASN A 101 -19.90 -9.99 -8.69
C ASN A 101 -20.53 -11.39 -8.64
N GLY A 102 -20.34 -12.14 -7.54
CA GLY A 102 -20.90 -13.47 -7.34
C GLY A 102 -20.16 -14.59 -8.06
N LYS A 103 -19.03 -14.30 -8.71
CA LYS A 103 -18.15 -15.28 -9.37
C LYS A 103 -16.82 -15.38 -8.65
N GLU A 104 -16.29 -16.59 -8.57
CA GLU A 104 -14.91 -16.77 -8.10
C GLU A 104 -13.93 -16.34 -9.18
N ILE A 105 -12.95 -15.54 -8.77
CA ILE A 105 -11.80 -15.12 -9.58
C ILE A 105 -10.52 -15.49 -8.87
N PHE A 106 -9.45 -15.69 -9.61
CA PHE A 106 -8.15 -16.01 -9.05
C PHE A 106 -7.18 -14.84 -9.18
N LEU A 107 -6.59 -14.46 -8.08
CA LEU A 107 -5.62 -13.38 -8.01
C LEU A 107 -4.21 -13.98 -8.00
N ILE A 108 -3.38 -13.53 -8.91
CA ILE A 108 -1.96 -13.87 -9.00
C ILE A 108 -1.17 -12.58 -8.85
N GLY A 109 -0.35 -12.51 -7.82
CA GLY A 109 0.48 -11.36 -7.52
C GLY A 109 1.89 -11.76 -7.19
N GLY A 110 2.75 -10.78 -7.06
CA GLY A 110 4.16 -10.95 -6.76
C GLY A 110 5.01 -10.21 -7.78
N ILE A 111 6.12 -10.74 -8.11
CA ILE A 111 7.13 -10.13 -9.01
C ILE A 111 7.06 -8.60 -9.07
N GLY A 112 8.22 -7.95 -9.08
CA GLY A 112 8.24 -6.50 -9.07
C GLY A 112 9.67 -5.98 -9.15
N HIS A 113 9.83 -4.68 -8.94
CA HIS A 113 11.10 -4.00 -8.99
C HIS A 113 11.14 -2.83 -8.02
N LYS A 114 12.32 -2.28 -7.79
CA LYS A 114 12.44 -1.02 -7.05
C LYS A 114 11.80 0.10 -7.89
N THR A 115 10.88 0.84 -7.29
CA THR A 115 10.19 1.93 -7.98
C THR A 115 11.19 2.96 -8.51
N GLY A 116 11.02 3.37 -9.78
CA GLY A 116 11.93 4.27 -10.47
C GLY A 116 12.97 3.58 -11.36
N GLU A 117 13.07 2.26 -11.33
CA GLU A 117 13.88 1.54 -12.32
C GLU A 117 13.19 1.59 -13.70
N PRO A 118 13.97 1.78 -14.80
CA PRO A 118 13.42 1.95 -16.14
C PRO A 118 13.05 0.60 -16.78
N ILE A 119 12.16 -0.15 -16.14
CA ILE A 119 11.67 -1.44 -16.62
C ILE A 119 10.22 -1.26 -17.07
N PRO A 120 9.85 -1.68 -18.31
CA PRO A 120 8.48 -1.58 -18.78
C PRO A 120 7.53 -2.39 -17.89
N GLU A 121 6.48 -1.74 -17.37
CA GLU A 121 5.47 -2.40 -16.52
C GLU A 121 4.81 -3.59 -17.22
N GLU A 122 4.60 -3.51 -18.52
CA GLU A 122 3.96 -4.57 -19.31
C GLU A 122 4.74 -5.90 -19.21
N SER A 123 6.06 -5.86 -19.12
CA SER A 123 6.88 -7.07 -18.98
C SER A 123 6.57 -7.89 -17.72
N TYR A 124 6.11 -7.22 -16.64
CA TYR A 124 5.70 -7.90 -15.41
C TYR A 124 4.30 -8.50 -15.55
N TYR A 125 3.37 -7.80 -16.22
CA TYR A 125 2.06 -8.35 -16.50
C TYR A 125 2.14 -9.56 -17.44
N GLU A 126 2.98 -9.53 -18.47
CA GLU A 126 3.21 -10.66 -19.37
C GLU A 126 3.70 -11.91 -18.62
N LYS A 127 4.65 -11.75 -17.68
CA LYS A 127 5.12 -12.85 -16.82
C LYS A 127 4.00 -13.43 -15.94
N LEU A 128 3.15 -12.56 -15.37
CA LEU A 128 2.00 -13.01 -14.58
C LEU A 128 0.96 -13.73 -15.43
N GLU A 129 0.71 -13.25 -16.66
CA GLU A 129 -0.20 -13.90 -17.59
C GLU A 129 0.33 -15.26 -18.07
N GLN A 130 1.64 -15.34 -18.33
CA GLN A 130 2.28 -16.63 -18.65
C GLN A 130 2.11 -17.60 -17.49
N LYS A 131 2.36 -17.14 -16.26
CA LYS A 131 2.15 -17.95 -15.05
C LYS A 131 0.70 -18.40 -14.87
N ALA A 132 -0.24 -17.52 -15.16
CA ALA A 132 -1.66 -17.85 -15.16
C ALA A 132 -2.01 -18.93 -16.17
N LYS A 133 -1.52 -18.83 -17.41
CA LYS A 133 -1.75 -19.81 -18.48
C LYS A 133 -1.10 -21.16 -18.20
N GLU A 134 0.07 -21.18 -17.55
CA GLU A 134 0.71 -22.42 -17.09
C GLU A 134 -0.18 -23.17 -16.09
N MET A 135 -0.85 -22.45 -15.19
CA MET A 135 -1.72 -23.03 -14.15
C MET A 135 -3.11 -23.34 -14.67
N TYR A 136 -3.65 -22.46 -15.50
CA TYR A 136 -5.03 -22.49 -16.03
C TYR A 136 -5.01 -22.12 -17.51
N PRO A 137 -4.85 -23.08 -18.44
CA PRO A 137 -4.76 -22.78 -19.87
C PRO A 137 -5.99 -22.09 -20.48
N ASP A 138 -7.16 -22.25 -19.85
CA ASP A 138 -8.43 -21.63 -20.25
C ASP A 138 -8.66 -20.24 -19.63
N CYS A 139 -7.71 -19.72 -18.88
CA CYS A 139 -7.90 -18.48 -18.14
C CYS A 139 -8.03 -17.26 -19.04
N LYS A 140 -8.82 -16.30 -18.55
CA LYS A 140 -8.97 -14.98 -19.15
C LYS A 140 -8.63 -13.92 -18.09
N VAL A 141 -7.74 -12.99 -18.45
CA VAL A 141 -7.40 -11.87 -17.57
C VAL A 141 -8.55 -10.87 -17.55
N LEU A 142 -9.02 -10.55 -16.36
CA LEU A 142 -10.07 -9.57 -16.10
C LEU A 142 -9.51 -8.20 -15.74
N PHE A 143 -8.51 -8.18 -14.87
CA PHE A 143 -7.93 -6.95 -14.33
C PHE A 143 -6.42 -7.08 -14.17
N LYS A 144 -5.74 -5.96 -14.32
CA LYS A 144 -4.31 -5.76 -14.07
C LYS A 144 -4.15 -4.53 -13.20
N TRP A 145 -3.33 -4.59 -12.15
CA TRP A 145 -2.98 -3.43 -11.34
C TRP A 145 -1.64 -3.63 -10.66
N ASN A 146 -1.05 -2.56 -10.19
CA ASN A 146 0.14 -2.60 -9.38
C ASN A 146 -0.09 -1.91 -8.04
N THR A 147 0.80 -2.15 -7.11
CA THR A 147 0.86 -1.48 -5.81
C THR A 147 2.29 -1.14 -5.47
N ARG A 148 2.47 -0.09 -4.68
CA ARG A 148 3.78 0.33 -4.20
C ARG A 148 3.88 0.07 -2.72
N ASP A 149 4.93 -0.63 -2.31
CA ASP A 149 5.22 -0.93 -0.93
C ASP A 149 6.37 -0.05 -0.44
N CYS A 150 6.28 0.46 0.78
CA CYS A 150 7.36 1.19 1.43
C CYS A 150 8.18 0.22 2.27
N ILE A 151 9.44 0.06 1.91
CA ILE A 151 10.36 -0.88 2.54
C ILE A 151 11.47 -0.10 3.24
N SER A 152 11.59 -0.29 4.55
CA SER A 152 12.71 0.22 5.34
C SER A 152 14.00 -0.53 4.98
N LEU A 153 15.15 0.13 5.08
CA LEU A 153 16.44 -0.49 4.74
C LEU A 153 16.78 -1.69 5.63
N ASP A 154 16.38 -1.63 6.90
CA ASP A 154 16.53 -2.70 7.88
C ASP A 154 15.37 -3.70 7.90
N LYS A 155 14.35 -3.48 7.07
CA LYS A 155 13.11 -4.28 6.97
C LYS A 155 12.24 -4.26 8.24
N ILE A 156 12.49 -3.32 9.16
CA ILE A 156 11.70 -3.10 10.37
C ILE A 156 10.85 -1.84 10.18
N PRO A 157 9.53 -1.87 10.42
CA PRO A 157 8.68 -0.69 10.33
C PRO A 157 9.12 0.41 11.30
N TYR A 158 9.03 1.66 10.86
CA TYR A 158 9.21 2.82 11.73
C TYR A 158 7.87 3.17 12.38
N ILE A 159 7.79 3.00 13.70
CA ILE A 159 6.62 3.32 14.50
C ILE A 159 7.08 4.09 15.73
N GLY A 160 6.65 5.33 15.88
CA GLY A 160 7.04 6.16 17.03
C GLY A 160 7.06 7.66 16.72
N GLU A 161 7.78 8.42 17.52
CA GLU A 161 7.97 9.86 17.27
C GLU A 161 8.64 10.08 15.91
N PHE A 162 8.10 11.03 15.16
CA PHE A 162 8.61 11.38 13.83
C PHE A 162 10.07 11.85 13.86
N SER A 163 10.40 12.65 14.87
CA SER A 163 11.73 13.20 15.11
C SER A 163 11.84 13.75 16.52
N ASN A 164 13.03 13.73 17.11
CA ASN A 164 13.31 14.36 18.40
C ASN A 164 13.01 15.87 18.43
N LEU A 165 13.00 16.52 17.28
CA LEU A 165 12.71 17.96 17.12
C LEU A 165 11.20 18.24 17.01
N MET A 166 10.38 17.24 16.71
CA MET A 166 8.93 17.40 16.51
C MET A 166 8.16 16.53 17.50
N LYS A 167 8.15 16.97 18.75
CA LYS A 167 7.40 16.32 19.83
C LYS A 167 5.89 16.30 19.51
N ASN A 168 5.20 15.23 19.91
CA ASN A 168 3.78 15.00 19.63
C ASN A 168 3.45 14.76 18.14
N MET A 169 4.45 14.60 17.29
CA MET A 169 4.29 14.14 15.93
C MET A 169 4.82 12.71 15.80
N TYR A 170 4.00 11.83 15.29
CA TYR A 170 4.26 10.39 15.18
C TYR A 170 4.21 9.93 13.73
N VAL A 171 4.85 8.81 13.46
CA VAL A 171 4.87 8.18 12.15
C VAL A 171 4.62 6.68 12.27
N GLY A 172 3.92 6.13 11.30
CA GLY A 172 3.82 4.69 11.06
C GLY A 172 4.06 4.41 9.59
N THR A 173 5.20 3.80 9.25
CA THR A 173 5.61 3.56 7.86
C THR A 173 6.58 2.40 7.72
N GLY A 174 6.88 1.97 6.49
CA GLY A 174 7.86 0.92 6.23
C GLY A 174 7.34 -0.48 6.52
N PHE A 175 6.03 -0.71 6.45
CA PHE A 175 5.39 -2.00 6.78
C PHE A 175 5.59 -3.08 5.72
N LYS A 176 6.25 -2.78 4.63
CA LYS A 176 6.55 -3.70 3.53
C LYS A 176 5.31 -4.11 2.69
N LYS A 177 4.12 -3.89 3.20
CA LYS A 177 2.83 -4.03 2.48
C LYS A 177 1.77 -3.15 3.09
#